data_9be9e7f9dbca10c65934aa94c5ae4855
#
_entry.id   9be9e7f9dbca10c65934aa94c5ae4855
#
_cell.length_a   1.000
_cell.length_b   1.000
_cell.length_c   1.000
_cell.angle_alpha   90.00
_cell.angle_beta   90.00
_cell.angle_gamma   90.00
#
_symmetry.space_group_name_H-M   'P 1'
#
loop_
_entity.id
_entity.type
_entity.pdbx_description
1 polymer ?
#
loop_
_entity_poly.entity_id
_entity_poly.type
_entity_poly.pdbx_seq_one_letter_code
_entity_poly.pdbx_strand_id
1 'polypeptide(L)'
;MYFSTPDLLIVEDEEFNREIMALHLQSYNYNIRFAVDGQQALDMVKEKKPDLILLDIMLPEIMGLQVLHTLRQQYSMVELPIIMVTAIDADERVVRALELGANDYAAKPINFPILIARLQTQLSLKQLSALNNEFISTASHDLRKPLAIIQDVAATARLKIASNQPFDAKNIMHNFNSIAKSANFMNSIVECILNTQAGGFEQMRLTKIPLQVEPLISETISRHITYANEKQIALTSKMEDQLPSIEVDRSRIAQVLDNLVDNAVKFCSANDTITISAQVEQDDIFISVSDSGPGLTENDFDQLFLKHAKLSNKPTNNEPHTGLGLSICKQLIDLHEGEIGAMNNSDKGTSFWFKLPVFKLKTV
;
A
#
# COMPACT_ATOMS: atom_id res chain seq x y z
N MET A 1 -4.22 -4.41 11.48
CA MET A 1 -4.17 -5.82 11.05
C MET A 1 -3.90 -6.67 12.27
N TYR A 2 -4.78 -7.56 12.67
CA TYR A 2 -4.49 -8.58 13.68
C TYR A 2 -3.49 -9.55 13.04
N PHE A 3 -2.23 -9.45 13.43
CA PHE A 3 -1.22 -10.44 13.04
C PHE A 3 -1.58 -11.75 13.73
N SER A 4 -1.87 -12.80 12.94
CA SER A 4 -2.03 -14.14 13.48
C SER A 4 -0.73 -14.53 14.19
N THR A 5 -0.84 -15.16 15.34
CA THR A 5 0.29 -15.73 16.07
C THR A 5 1.11 -16.63 15.14
N PRO A 6 2.43 -16.37 14.93
CA PRO A 6 3.24 -17.18 14.03
C PRO A 6 3.29 -18.65 14.41
N ASP A 7 3.15 -19.55 13.43
CA ASP A 7 3.15 -21.01 13.59
C ASP A 7 4.57 -21.56 13.38
N LEU A 8 5.20 -22.02 14.43
CA LEU A 8 6.54 -22.61 14.42
C LEU A 8 6.46 -24.14 14.45
N LEU A 9 7.16 -24.80 13.54
CA LEU A 9 7.39 -26.23 13.58
C LEU A 9 8.80 -26.51 14.10
N ILE A 10 8.91 -27.20 15.23
CA ILE A 10 10.18 -27.66 15.82
C ILE A 10 10.35 -29.15 15.55
N VAL A 11 11.43 -29.49 14.85
CA VAL A 11 11.77 -30.88 14.49
C VAL A 11 12.99 -31.29 15.27
N GLU A 12 12.78 -32.12 16.30
CA GLU A 12 13.78 -32.57 17.26
C GLU A 12 13.35 -33.93 17.79
N ASP A 13 14.22 -34.93 17.81
CA ASP A 13 13.88 -36.28 18.23
C ASP A 13 13.89 -36.46 19.77
N GLU A 14 14.75 -35.69 20.47
CA GLU A 14 14.85 -35.77 21.92
C GLU A 14 13.73 -34.95 22.62
N GLU A 15 12.93 -35.62 23.44
CA GLU A 15 11.81 -35.02 24.18
C GLU A 15 12.26 -33.88 25.10
N PHE A 16 13.38 -34.07 25.81
CA PHE A 16 13.93 -33.05 26.70
C PHE A 16 14.29 -31.74 25.96
N ASN A 17 14.88 -31.84 24.77
CA ASN A 17 15.20 -30.68 23.94
C ASN A 17 13.94 -29.96 23.47
N ARG A 18 12.90 -30.71 23.09
CA ARG A 18 11.59 -30.12 22.68
C ARG A 18 10.96 -29.35 23.82
N GLU A 19 10.97 -29.92 25.06
CA GLU A 19 10.41 -29.25 26.25
C GLU A 19 11.15 -27.95 26.58
N ILE A 20 12.48 -27.96 26.53
CA ILE A 20 13.29 -26.76 26.78
C ILE A 20 12.98 -25.68 25.72
N MET A 21 12.93 -26.06 24.46
CA MET A 21 12.57 -25.10 23.38
C MET A 21 11.17 -24.53 23.58
N ALA A 22 10.18 -25.37 23.91
CA ALA A 22 8.84 -24.94 24.22
C ALA A 22 8.79 -23.91 25.34
N LEU A 23 9.46 -24.24 26.46
CA LEU A 23 9.47 -23.37 27.65
C LEU A 23 10.01 -21.96 27.34
N HIS A 24 11.12 -21.87 26.59
CA HIS A 24 11.75 -20.59 26.26
C HIS A 24 10.97 -19.79 25.22
N LEU A 25 10.27 -20.45 24.29
CA LEU A 25 9.55 -19.81 23.22
C LEU A 25 8.10 -19.44 23.58
N GLN A 26 7.51 -20.05 24.64
CA GLN A 26 6.14 -19.75 25.09
C GLN A 26 5.91 -18.28 25.42
N SER A 27 6.92 -17.57 25.96
CA SER A 27 6.81 -16.16 26.33
C SER A 27 6.74 -15.20 25.12
N TYR A 28 6.97 -15.67 23.89
CA TYR A 28 7.06 -14.87 22.68
C TYR A 28 5.82 -14.94 21.78
N ASN A 29 4.72 -15.49 22.30
CA ASN A 29 3.44 -15.56 21.58
C ASN A 29 3.55 -16.29 20.22
N TYR A 30 4.21 -17.46 20.19
CA TYR A 30 4.25 -18.36 19.06
C TYR A 30 3.28 -19.52 19.24
N ASN A 31 2.67 -20.00 18.15
CA ASN A 31 1.99 -21.29 18.12
C ASN A 31 3.04 -22.35 17.75
N ILE A 32 3.31 -23.30 18.66
CA ILE A 32 4.40 -24.27 18.50
C ILE A 32 3.84 -25.64 18.21
N ARG A 33 4.33 -26.27 17.14
CA ARG A 33 4.07 -27.66 16.79
C ARG A 33 5.39 -28.44 16.80
N PHE A 34 5.31 -29.72 17.12
CA PHE A 34 6.49 -30.58 17.21
C PHE A 34 6.40 -31.74 16.22
N ALA A 35 7.53 -32.09 15.62
CA ALA A 35 7.78 -33.34 14.92
C ALA A 35 8.97 -34.04 15.55
N VAL A 36 8.90 -35.35 15.67
CA VAL A 36 9.96 -36.16 16.33
C VAL A 36 10.95 -36.76 15.33
N ASP A 37 10.62 -36.71 14.03
CA ASP A 37 11.45 -37.22 12.95
C ASP A 37 11.22 -36.44 11.66
N GLY A 38 12.05 -36.73 10.65
CA GLY A 38 11.98 -36.03 9.36
C GLY A 38 10.73 -36.35 8.55
N GLN A 39 10.18 -37.57 8.62
CA GLN A 39 8.97 -37.93 7.89
C GLN A 39 7.76 -37.20 8.45
N GLN A 40 7.61 -37.21 9.77
CA GLN A 40 6.53 -36.47 10.44
C GLN A 40 6.61 -34.97 10.12
N ALA A 41 7.81 -34.39 10.08
CA ALA A 41 7.98 -32.99 9.71
C ALA A 41 7.45 -32.71 8.29
N LEU A 42 7.80 -33.55 7.31
CA LEU A 42 7.32 -33.41 5.93
C LEU A 42 5.80 -33.53 5.83
N ASP A 43 5.20 -34.47 6.55
CA ASP A 43 3.75 -34.68 6.54
C ASP A 43 3.00 -33.52 7.20
N MET A 44 3.51 -33.01 8.34
CA MET A 44 2.94 -31.84 9.01
C MET A 44 3.03 -30.55 8.16
N VAL A 45 4.10 -30.38 7.37
CA VAL A 45 4.20 -29.24 6.43
C VAL A 45 3.21 -29.36 5.30
N LYS A 46 2.93 -30.57 4.79
CA LYS A 46 1.91 -30.81 3.76
C LYS A 46 0.50 -30.53 4.28
N GLU A 47 0.21 -30.96 5.52
CA GLU A 47 -1.10 -30.72 6.14
C GLU A 47 -1.33 -29.23 6.38
N LYS A 48 -0.38 -28.56 7.01
CA LYS A 48 -0.43 -27.13 7.29
C LYS A 48 0.97 -26.52 7.28
N LYS A 49 1.25 -25.69 6.28
CA LYS A 49 2.55 -24.98 6.17
C LYS A 49 2.80 -24.09 7.39
N PRO A 50 3.91 -24.25 8.13
CA PRO A 50 4.27 -23.37 9.23
C PRO A 50 4.82 -22.02 8.72
N ASP A 51 4.96 -21.08 9.64
CA ASP A 51 5.60 -19.81 9.33
C ASP A 51 7.13 -19.90 9.35
N LEU A 52 7.68 -20.80 10.14
CA LEU A 52 9.11 -21.08 10.22
C LEU A 52 9.34 -22.49 10.77
N ILE A 53 10.45 -23.13 10.37
CA ILE A 53 10.88 -24.43 10.87
C ILE A 53 12.20 -24.27 11.62
N LEU A 54 12.28 -24.80 12.85
CA LEU A 54 13.51 -25.16 13.52
C LEU A 54 13.78 -26.65 13.26
N LEU A 55 14.88 -26.99 12.60
CA LEU A 55 15.15 -28.33 12.11
C LEU A 55 16.48 -28.86 12.59
N ASP A 56 16.47 -29.90 13.41
CA ASP A 56 17.72 -30.59 13.78
C ASP A 56 18.32 -31.28 12.55
N ILE A 57 19.64 -31.21 12.45
CA ILE A 57 20.38 -31.93 11.41
C ILE A 57 20.38 -33.44 11.69
N MET A 58 20.50 -33.83 12.98
CA MET A 58 20.65 -35.22 13.39
C MET A 58 19.30 -35.79 13.81
N LEU A 59 18.51 -36.23 12.86
CA LEU A 59 17.23 -36.90 13.07
C LEU A 59 17.34 -38.38 12.70
N PRO A 60 16.54 -39.25 13.33
CA PRO A 60 16.43 -40.66 12.96
C PRO A 60 15.78 -40.80 11.57
N GLU A 61 16.04 -41.89 10.89
CA GLU A 61 15.50 -42.30 9.57
C GLU A 61 15.82 -41.30 8.45
N ILE A 62 15.27 -40.10 8.49
CA ILE A 62 15.49 -39.05 7.46
C ILE A 62 16.24 -37.88 8.10
N MET A 63 17.49 -37.69 7.72
CA MET A 63 18.34 -36.61 8.27
C MET A 63 17.75 -35.21 7.92
N GLY A 64 17.94 -34.24 8.82
CA GLY A 64 17.45 -32.87 8.63
C GLY A 64 17.88 -32.19 7.32
N LEU A 65 19.10 -32.50 6.82
CA LEU A 65 19.55 -32.02 5.48
C LEU A 65 18.72 -32.57 4.32
N GLN A 66 18.22 -33.81 4.43
CA GLN A 66 17.33 -34.39 3.42
C GLN A 66 15.93 -33.76 3.49
N VAL A 67 15.42 -33.52 4.70
CA VAL A 67 14.16 -32.77 4.89
C VAL A 67 14.29 -31.38 4.30
N LEU A 68 15.36 -30.65 4.60
CA LEU A 68 15.64 -29.34 4.01
C LEU A 68 15.64 -29.40 2.47
N HIS A 69 16.38 -30.34 1.88
CA HIS A 69 16.45 -30.49 0.43
C HIS A 69 15.06 -30.74 -0.19
N THR A 70 14.27 -31.61 0.41
CA THR A 70 12.91 -31.93 -0.07
C THR A 70 11.99 -30.71 0.01
N LEU A 71 12.05 -29.94 1.11
CA LEU A 71 11.24 -28.74 1.27
C LEU A 71 11.66 -27.61 0.30
N ARG A 72 12.96 -27.50 -0.03
CA ARG A 72 13.46 -26.52 -0.98
C ARG A 72 13.08 -26.79 -2.43
N GLN A 73 12.66 -28.01 -2.77
CA GLN A 73 12.06 -28.28 -4.08
C GLN A 73 10.66 -27.66 -4.25
N GLN A 74 9.98 -27.35 -3.12
CA GLN A 74 8.60 -26.84 -3.13
C GLN A 74 8.49 -25.40 -2.63
N TYR A 75 9.35 -24.98 -1.71
CA TYR A 75 9.27 -23.68 -1.03
C TYR A 75 10.60 -22.94 -1.11
N SER A 76 10.53 -21.67 -1.51
CA SER A 76 11.68 -20.77 -1.43
C SER A 76 12.09 -20.47 0.02
N MET A 77 13.28 -19.92 0.21
CA MET A 77 13.80 -19.51 1.53
C MET A 77 12.89 -18.48 2.21
N VAL A 78 12.21 -17.64 1.44
CA VAL A 78 11.34 -16.59 1.97
C VAL A 78 9.95 -17.13 2.32
N GLU A 79 9.42 -18.06 1.50
CA GLU A 79 8.09 -18.63 1.75
C GLU A 79 8.04 -19.56 2.97
N LEU A 80 9.13 -20.28 3.21
CA LEU A 80 9.28 -21.18 4.35
C LEU A 80 10.70 -21.06 4.93
N PRO A 81 10.94 -20.09 5.82
CA PRO A 81 12.23 -20.00 6.52
C PRO A 81 12.52 -21.26 7.34
N ILE A 82 13.76 -21.76 7.22
CA ILE A 82 14.24 -22.92 7.95
C ILE A 82 15.56 -22.55 8.63
N ILE A 83 15.60 -22.66 9.97
CA ILE A 83 16.79 -22.51 10.78
C ILE A 83 17.24 -23.91 11.22
N MET A 84 18.47 -24.27 10.86
CA MET A 84 19.03 -25.57 11.24
C MET A 84 19.52 -25.53 12.67
N VAL A 85 19.32 -26.62 13.42
CA VAL A 85 19.89 -26.81 14.75
C VAL A 85 21.00 -27.84 14.62
N THR A 86 22.23 -27.55 15.15
CA THR A 86 23.41 -28.39 14.92
C THR A 86 24.34 -28.41 16.13
N ALA A 87 25.16 -29.46 16.28
CA ALA A 87 26.23 -29.49 17.28
C ALA A 87 27.36 -28.50 16.90
N ILE A 88 28.11 -28.03 17.91
CA ILE A 88 29.17 -26.99 17.77
C ILE A 88 30.25 -27.36 16.74
N ASP A 89 30.63 -28.65 16.63
CA ASP A 89 31.78 -29.09 15.82
C ASP A 89 31.41 -29.46 14.37
N ALA A 90 30.37 -28.81 13.81
CA ALA A 90 29.80 -29.22 12.54
C ALA A 90 29.94 -28.15 11.40
N ASP A 91 31.08 -27.45 11.35
CA ASP A 91 31.33 -26.39 10.38
C ASP A 91 30.99 -26.81 8.92
N GLU A 92 31.45 -28.00 8.50
CA GLU A 92 31.12 -28.51 7.15
C GLU A 92 29.63 -28.75 6.94
N ARG A 93 28.89 -29.20 7.97
CA ARG A 93 27.45 -29.44 7.90
C ARG A 93 26.66 -28.12 7.88
N VAL A 94 27.14 -27.11 8.60
CA VAL A 94 26.58 -25.77 8.56
C VAL A 94 26.70 -25.16 7.16
N VAL A 95 27.91 -25.20 6.60
CA VAL A 95 28.13 -24.72 5.21
C VAL A 95 27.23 -25.47 4.24
N ARG A 96 27.15 -26.78 4.34
CA ARG A 96 26.31 -27.62 3.48
C ARG A 96 24.82 -27.29 3.63
N ALA A 97 24.33 -27.03 4.86
CA ALA A 97 22.97 -26.65 5.10
C ALA A 97 22.63 -25.29 4.44
N LEU A 98 23.53 -24.30 4.57
CA LEU A 98 23.36 -23.00 3.94
C LEU A 98 23.39 -23.10 2.40
N GLU A 99 24.28 -23.90 1.82
CA GLU A 99 24.32 -24.18 0.38
C GLU A 99 23.03 -24.85 -0.12
N LEU A 100 22.42 -25.73 0.71
CA LEU A 100 21.13 -26.37 0.41
C LEU A 100 19.92 -25.43 0.62
N GLY A 101 20.15 -24.19 1.09
CA GLY A 101 19.12 -23.18 1.22
C GLY A 101 18.53 -23.06 2.61
N ALA A 102 19.24 -23.46 3.68
CA ALA A 102 18.86 -23.05 5.03
C ALA A 102 18.97 -21.53 5.18
N ASN A 103 18.05 -20.91 5.92
CA ASN A 103 18.07 -19.46 6.15
C ASN A 103 19.11 -19.06 7.18
N ASP A 104 19.35 -19.91 8.18
CA ASP A 104 20.27 -19.66 9.27
C ASP A 104 20.54 -20.98 10.03
N TYR A 105 21.37 -20.92 11.07
CA TYR A 105 21.61 -22.05 11.96
C TYR A 105 21.70 -21.63 13.43
N ALA A 106 21.49 -22.56 14.34
CA ALA A 106 21.70 -22.42 15.78
C ALA A 106 22.55 -23.60 16.32
N ALA A 107 23.64 -23.30 17.00
CA ALA A 107 24.50 -24.33 17.59
C ALA A 107 23.95 -24.83 18.93
N LYS A 108 24.03 -26.13 19.18
CA LYS A 108 23.76 -26.75 20.50
C LYS A 108 25.04 -26.67 21.38
N PRO A 109 24.98 -26.23 22.66
CA PRO A 109 23.77 -25.88 23.40
C PRO A 109 23.18 -24.56 22.92
N ILE A 110 21.85 -24.52 22.80
CA ILE A 110 21.13 -23.38 22.18
C ILE A 110 21.23 -22.14 23.09
N ASN A 111 21.73 -21.04 22.49
CA ASN A 111 21.63 -19.72 23.09
C ASN A 111 20.29 -19.12 22.72
N PHE A 112 19.28 -19.20 23.58
CA PHE A 112 17.93 -18.78 23.32
C PHE A 112 17.78 -17.30 22.93
N PRO A 113 18.43 -16.33 23.58
CA PRO A 113 18.43 -14.93 23.13
C PRO A 113 18.84 -14.75 21.65
N ILE A 114 19.88 -15.46 21.22
CA ILE A 114 20.34 -15.42 19.82
C ILE A 114 19.35 -16.11 18.90
N LEU A 115 18.85 -17.29 19.29
CA LEU A 115 17.85 -18.02 18.51
C LEU A 115 16.58 -17.16 18.28
N ILE A 116 16.09 -16.52 19.33
CA ILE A 116 14.91 -15.65 19.26
C ILE A 116 15.13 -14.48 18.30
N ALA A 117 16.29 -13.81 18.37
CA ALA A 117 16.63 -12.73 17.45
C ALA A 117 16.65 -13.21 15.99
N ARG A 118 17.17 -14.40 15.71
CA ARG A 118 17.17 -15.04 14.39
C ARG A 118 15.76 -15.37 13.91
N LEU A 119 14.93 -15.98 14.78
CA LEU A 119 13.52 -16.26 14.48
C LEU A 119 12.77 -14.97 14.08
N GLN A 120 12.88 -13.93 14.89
CA GLN A 120 12.26 -12.64 14.64
C GLN A 120 12.71 -12.03 13.32
N THR A 121 14.02 -12.11 13.02
CA THR A 121 14.56 -11.62 11.74
C THR A 121 13.95 -12.37 10.55
N GLN A 122 13.91 -13.70 10.59
CA GLN A 122 13.38 -14.50 9.48
C GLN A 122 11.86 -14.30 9.30
N LEU A 123 11.11 -14.24 10.40
CA LEU A 123 9.67 -13.95 10.35
C LEU A 123 9.39 -12.55 9.80
N SER A 124 10.17 -11.54 10.17
CA SER A 124 10.06 -10.18 9.66
C SER A 124 10.36 -10.11 8.16
N LEU A 125 11.41 -10.79 7.68
CA LEU A 125 11.74 -10.88 6.25
C LEU A 125 10.62 -11.55 5.45
N LYS A 126 10.05 -12.66 5.96
CA LYS A 126 8.89 -13.32 5.34
C LYS A 126 7.70 -12.37 5.23
N GLN A 127 7.40 -11.65 6.31
CA GLN A 127 6.29 -10.71 6.35
C GLN A 127 6.49 -9.54 5.36
N LEU A 128 7.68 -8.95 5.31
CA LEU A 128 8.01 -7.91 4.35
C LEU A 128 7.85 -8.38 2.90
N SER A 129 8.29 -9.62 2.61
CA SER A 129 8.14 -10.20 1.28
C SER A 129 6.68 -10.45 0.92
N ALA A 130 5.86 -10.95 1.87
CA ALA A 130 4.43 -11.15 1.65
C ALA A 130 3.71 -9.82 1.34
N LEU A 131 4.00 -8.76 2.10
CA LEU A 131 3.48 -7.41 1.87
C LEU A 131 3.89 -6.86 0.51
N ASN A 132 5.15 -7.07 0.11
CA ASN A 132 5.65 -6.63 -1.20
C ASN A 132 4.97 -7.38 -2.36
N ASN A 133 4.76 -8.69 -2.22
CA ASN A 133 4.07 -9.50 -3.23
C ASN A 133 2.58 -9.12 -3.36
N GLU A 134 1.89 -8.86 -2.25
CA GLU A 134 0.52 -8.36 -2.25
C GLU A 134 0.44 -6.98 -2.95
N PHE A 135 1.38 -6.10 -2.64
CA PHE A 135 1.50 -4.79 -3.27
C PHE A 135 1.68 -4.89 -4.80
N ILE A 136 2.63 -5.72 -5.27
CA ILE A 136 2.89 -5.93 -6.70
C ILE A 136 1.64 -6.52 -7.40
N SER A 137 0.97 -7.49 -6.77
CA SER A 137 -0.23 -8.10 -7.29
C SER A 137 -1.36 -7.09 -7.46
N THR A 138 -1.59 -6.27 -6.43
CA THR A 138 -2.62 -5.23 -6.43
C THR A 138 -2.31 -4.15 -7.47
N ALA A 139 -1.07 -3.66 -7.52
CA ALA A 139 -0.63 -2.68 -8.50
C ALA A 139 -0.77 -3.20 -9.94
N SER A 140 -0.43 -4.48 -10.19
CA SER A 140 -0.60 -5.12 -11.49
C SER A 140 -2.07 -5.23 -11.91
N HIS A 141 -2.95 -5.56 -10.97
CA HIS A 141 -4.41 -5.58 -11.21
C HIS A 141 -4.94 -4.19 -11.53
N ASP A 142 -4.49 -3.18 -10.78
CA ASP A 142 -4.96 -1.81 -10.94
C ASP A 142 -4.43 -1.12 -12.20
N LEU A 143 -3.25 -1.54 -12.69
CA LEU A 143 -2.73 -1.11 -13.99
C LEU A 143 -3.50 -1.75 -15.18
N ARG A 144 -4.02 -2.98 -15.03
CA ARG A 144 -4.76 -3.65 -16.12
C ARG A 144 -6.08 -2.96 -16.46
N LYS A 145 -6.80 -2.41 -15.46
CA LYS A 145 -8.10 -1.76 -15.66
C LYS A 145 -8.00 -0.54 -16.60
N PRO A 146 -7.18 0.48 -16.32
CA PRO A 146 -7.03 1.63 -17.21
C PRO A 146 -6.45 1.25 -18.56
N LEU A 147 -5.56 0.23 -18.61
CA LEU A 147 -5.03 -0.28 -19.87
C LEU A 147 -6.16 -0.89 -20.74
N ALA A 148 -7.07 -1.65 -20.15
CA ALA A 148 -8.23 -2.20 -20.87
C ALA A 148 -9.11 -1.08 -21.44
N ILE A 149 -9.36 0.00 -20.70
CA ILE A 149 -10.13 1.16 -21.22
C ILE A 149 -9.43 1.76 -22.43
N ILE A 150 -8.12 1.96 -22.38
CA ILE A 150 -7.35 2.49 -23.52
C ILE A 150 -7.46 1.55 -24.73
N GLN A 151 -7.32 0.24 -24.51
CA GLN A 151 -7.43 -0.76 -25.57
C GLN A 151 -8.82 -0.82 -26.19
N ASP A 152 -9.89 -0.74 -25.39
CA ASP A 152 -11.28 -0.74 -25.87
C ASP A 152 -11.60 0.50 -26.68
N VAL A 153 -11.14 1.69 -26.25
CA VAL A 153 -11.30 2.93 -27.01
C VAL A 153 -10.55 2.83 -28.36
N ALA A 154 -9.32 2.33 -28.34
CA ALA A 154 -8.52 2.14 -29.54
C ALA A 154 -9.16 1.12 -30.51
N ALA A 155 -9.65 -0.01 -29.99
CA ALA A 155 -10.34 -1.05 -30.78
C ALA A 155 -11.62 -0.50 -31.40
N THR A 156 -12.43 0.20 -30.64
CA THR A 156 -13.67 0.83 -31.11
C THR A 156 -13.38 1.87 -32.20
N ALA A 157 -12.36 2.71 -32.04
CA ALA A 157 -11.95 3.68 -33.05
C ALA A 157 -11.50 2.97 -34.36
N ARG A 158 -10.71 1.90 -34.26
CA ARG A 158 -10.29 1.12 -35.43
C ARG A 158 -11.46 0.49 -36.19
N LEU A 159 -12.44 -0.09 -35.47
CA LEU A 159 -13.63 -0.67 -36.07
C LEU A 159 -14.46 0.37 -36.81
N LYS A 160 -14.67 1.57 -36.24
CA LYS A 160 -15.41 2.69 -36.87
C LYS A 160 -14.70 3.18 -38.12
N ILE A 161 -13.37 3.30 -38.10
CA ILE A 161 -12.57 3.65 -39.29
C ILE A 161 -12.75 2.60 -40.39
N ALA A 162 -12.62 1.31 -40.04
CA ALA A 162 -12.71 0.19 -40.98
C ALA A 162 -14.12 0.08 -41.62
N SER A 163 -15.16 0.42 -40.86
CA SER A 163 -16.57 0.39 -41.34
C SER A 163 -17.03 1.70 -41.97
N ASN A 164 -16.15 2.67 -42.13
CA ASN A 164 -16.45 4.00 -42.68
C ASN A 164 -17.60 4.73 -41.96
N GLN A 165 -17.78 4.49 -40.66
CA GLN A 165 -18.81 5.11 -39.84
C GLN A 165 -18.40 6.51 -39.42
N PRO A 166 -19.32 7.50 -39.41
CA PRO A 166 -18.98 8.86 -38.97
C PRO A 166 -18.58 8.90 -37.48
N PHE A 167 -17.56 9.69 -37.17
CA PHE A 167 -17.19 10.03 -35.84
C PHE A 167 -17.98 11.24 -35.35
N ASP A 168 -18.68 11.12 -34.24
CA ASP A 168 -19.24 12.27 -33.53
C ASP A 168 -18.11 12.96 -32.72
N ALA A 169 -17.94 14.27 -32.91
CA ALA A 169 -16.91 15.06 -32.21
C ALA A 169 -17.02 14.98 -30.70
N LYS A 170 -18.24 14.85 -30.13
CA LYS A 170 -18.47 14.70 -28.71
C LYS A 170 -17.94 13.35 -28.20
N ASN A 171 -18.16 12.28 -28.97
CA ASN A 171 -17.63 10.94 -28.64
C ASN A 171 -16.10 10.88 -28.76
N ILE A 172 -15.51 11.56 -29.74
CA ILE A 172 -14.05 11.66 -29.89
C ILE A 172 -13.44 12.31 -28.65
N MET A 173 -13.97 13.47 -28.24
CA MET A 173 -13.47 14.19 -27.07
C MET A 173 -13.62 13.37 -25.80
N HIS A 174 -14.75 12.69 -25.60
CA HIS A 174 -14.97 11.78 -24.49
C HIS A 174 -13.92 10.64 -24.45
N ASN A 175 -13.64 10.03 -25.61
CA ASN A 175 -12.67 8.95 -25.76
C ASN A 175 -11.25 9.43 -25.42
N PHE A 176 -10.83 10.59 -25.94
CA PHE A 176 -9.51 11.15 -25.61
C PHE A 176 -9.38 11.50 -24.13
N ASN A 177 -10.43 12.05 -23.51
CA ASN A 177 -10.46 12.32 -22.07
C ASN A 177 -10.35 11.03 -21.26
N SER A 178 -11.00 9.95 -21.67
CA SER A 178 -10.89 8.64 -21.02
C SER A 178 -9.49 8.05 -21.13
N ILE A 179 -8.83 8.17 -22.30
CA ILE A 179 -7.44 7.77 -22.48
C ILE A 179 -6.51 8.59 -21.57
N ALA A 180 -6.66 9.93 -21.58
CA ALA A 180 -5.84 10.82 -20.77
C ALA A 180 -5.98 10.53 -19.26
N LYS A 181 -7.21 10.36 -18.77
CA LYS A 181 -7.48 9.96 -17.37
C LYS A 181 -6.83 8.62 -17.04
N SER A 182 -6.97 7.62 -17.92
CA SER A 182 -6.39 6.30 -17.72
C SER A 182 -4.85 6.35 -17.69
N ALA A 183 -4.22 7.13 -18.56
CA ALA A 183 -2.78 7.31 -18.61
C ALA A 183 -2.24 8.02 -17.36
N ASN A 184 -2.88 9.11 -16.93
CA ASN A 184 -2.52 9.83 -15.70
C ASN A 184 -2.65 8.93 -14.46
N PHE A 185 -3.69 8.12 -14.42
CA PHE A 185 -3.89 7.15 -13.36
C PHE A 185 -2.79 6.07 -13.32
N MET A 186 -2.40 5.53 -14.48
CA MET A 186 -1.29 4.59 -14.56
C MET A 186 0.02 5.23 -14.10
N ASN A 187 0.29 6.47 -14.46
CA ASN A 187 1.47 7.21 -14.02
C ASN A 187 1.50 7.35 -12.48
N SER A 188 0.37 7.65 -11.85
CA SER A 188 0.30 7.76 -10.39
C SER A 188 0.60 6.42 -9.68
N ILE A 189 0.16 5.28 -10.25
CA ILE A 189 0.50 3.96 -9.73
C ILE A 189 2.00 3.68 -9.89
N VAL A 190 2.57 3.97 -11.07
CA VAL A 190 4.01 3.78 -11.33
C VAL A 190 4.86 4.62 -10.37
N GLU A 191 4.51 5.88 -10.16
CA GLU A 191 5.17 6.75 -9.18
C GLU A 191 5.09 6.16 -7.76
N CYS A 192 3.93 5.65 -7.37
CA CYS A 192 3.76 4.99 -6.07
C CYS A 192 4.67 3.77 -5.92
N ILE A 193 4.82 2.94 -6.97
CA ILE A 193 5.69 1.76 -6.99
C ILE A 193 7.16 2.18 -6.83
N LEU A 194 7.62 3.12 -7.66
CA LEU A 194 9.00 3.59 -7.66
C LEU A 194 9.40 4.19 -6.30
N ASN A 195 8.52 4.98 -5.71
CA ASN A 195 8.74 5.61 -4.41
C ASN A 195 8.74 4.60 -3.25
N THR A 196 8.06 3.47 -3.38
CA THR A 196 8.07 2.40 -2.36
C THR A 196 9.38 1.60 -2.39
N GLN A 197 9.99 1.39 -3.57
CA GLN A 197 11.24 0.62 -3.74
C GLN A 197 12.50 1.42 -3.39
N ALA A 198 12.49 2.73 -3.53
CA ALA A 198 13.65 3.60 -3.32
C ALA A 198 13.93 3.98 -1.85
N GLY A 199 13.34 3.30 -0.87
CA GLY A 199 13.56 3.58 0.56
C GLY A 199 12.75 4.75 1.12
N GLY A 200 11.68 5.15 0.45
CA GLY A 200 10.79 6.22 0.87
C GLY A 200 10.93 7.50 0.04
N PHE A 201 9.97 8.38 0.22
CA PHE A 201 9.85 9.67 -0.48
C PHE A 201 11.01 10.65 -0.24
N GLU A 202 11.98 10.32 0.64
CA GLU A 202 13.16 11.15 0.92
C GLU A 202 14.02 11.49 -0.33
N GLN A 203 13.87 10.74 -1.43
CA GLN A 203 14.57 11.01 -2.69
C GLN A 203 13.73 11.79 -3.72
N MET A 204 12.45 12.05 -3.46
CA MET A 204 11.64 12.89 -4.34
C MET A 204 12.05 14.35 -4.19
N ARG A 205 12.74 14.88 -5.17
CA ARG A 205 13.07 16.32 -5.21
C ARG A 205 11.86 17.11 -5.65
N LEU A 206 11.28 17.89 -4.73
CA LEU A 206 10.23 18.86 -5.05
C LEU A 206 10.84 20.11 -5.72
N THR A 207 10.17 20.60 -6.74
CA THR A 207 10.48 21.93 -7.31
C THR A 207 9.54 22.94 -6.68
N LYS A 208 9.85 23.35 -5.45
CA LYS A 208 9.04 24.33 -4.70
C LYS A 208 9.25 25.73 -5.31
N ILE A 209 8.17 26.41 -5.62
CA ILE A 209 8.11 27.79 -6.11
C ILE A 209 7.01 28.56 -5.37
N PRO A 210 7.14 29.88 -5.18
CA PRO A 210 6.03 30.70 -4.68
C PRO A 210 4.82 30.59 -5.62
N LEU A 211 3.66 30.24 -5.07
CA LEU A 211 2.44 29.99 -5.81
C LEU A 211 1.25 30.68 -5.14
N GLN A 212 0.39 31.29 -5.94
CA GLN A 212 -0.94 31.73 -5.51
C GLN A 212 -1.93 30.56 -5.61
N VAL A 213 -2.73 30.37 -4.56
CA VAL A 213 -3.67 29.23 -4.45
C VAL A 213 -4.89 29.39 -5.35
N GLU A 214 -5.39 30.61 -5.54
CA GLU A 214 -6.60 30.91 -6.31
C GLU A 214 -6.57 30.41 -7.76
N PRO A 215 -5.50 30.66 -8.57
CA PRO A 215 -5.42 30.12 -9.92
C PRO A 215 -5.44 28.59 -9.95
N LEU A 216 -4.80 27.95 -8.97
CA LEU A 216 -4.73 26.50 -8.89
C LEU A 216 -6.11 25.88 -8.62
N ILE A 217 -6.88 26.47 -7.69
CA ILE A 217 -8.26 26.04 -7.39
C ILE A 217 -9.15 26.26 -8.61
N SER A 218 -9.05 27.41 -9.27
CA SER A 218 -9.85 27.74 -10.46
C SER A 218 -9.60 26.76 -11.61
N GLU A 219 -8.35 26.37 -11.85
CA GLU A 219 -7.99 25.37 -12.84
C GLU A 219 -8.51 23.98 -12.47
N THR A 220 -8.43 23.59 -11.18
CA THR A 220 -8.99 22.32 -10.70
C THR A 220 -10.50 22.26 -10.95
N ILE A 221 -11.24 23.33 -10.62
CA ILE A 221 -12.67 23.42 -10.91
C ILE A 221 -12.91 23.26 -12.41
N SER A 222 -12.17 23.99 -13.26
CA SER A 222 -12.32 23.93 -14.71
C SER A 222 -12.11 22.53 -15.28
N ARG A 223 -11.21 21.74 -14.70
CA ARG A 223 -10.98 20.35 -15.11
C ARG A 223 -12.13 19.40 -14.72
N HIS A 224 -12.76 19.63 -13.58
CA HIS A 224 -13.77 18.73 -13.02
C HIS A 224 -15.22 19.17 -13.27
N ILE A 225 -15.49 20.43 -13.66
CA ILE A 225 -16.84 20.99 -13.78
C ILE A 225 -17.72 20.23 -14.77
N THR A 226 -17.15 19.77 -15.90
CA THR A 226 -17.93 19.03 -16.91
C THR A 226 -18.42 17.70 -16.33
N TYR A 227 -17.55 16.99 -15.61
CA TYR A 227 -17.90 15.71 -15.01
C TYR A 227 -18.86 15.85 -13.83
N ALA A 228 -18.69 16.89 -13.00
CA ALA A 228 -19.63 17.21 -11.93
C ALA A 228 -21.02 17.53 -12.50
N ASN A 229 -21.11 18.34 -13.58
CA ASN A 229 -22.36 18.68 -14.26
C ASN A 229 -23.05 17.45 -14.88
N GLU A 230 -22.29 16.51 -15.46
CA GLU A 230 -22.84 15.24 -15.98
C GLU A 230 -23.50 14.40 -14.88
N LYS A 231 -23.01 14.47 -13.65
CA LYS A 231 -23.60 13.86 -12.44
C LYS A 231 -24.63 14.75 -11.74
N GLN A 232 -24.92 15.94 -12.24
CA GLN A 232 -25.81 16.93 -11.62
C GLN A 232 -25.32 17.39 -10.25
N ILE A 233 -24.00 17.51 -10.06
CA ILE A 233 -23.36 17.96 -8.82
C ILE A 233 -22.93 19.43 -9.02
N ALA A 234 -23.26 20.30 -8.04
CA ALA A 234 -22.80 21.68 -8.05
C ALA A 234 -21.37 21.77 -7.51
N LEU A 235 -20.41 22.20 -8.33
CA LEU A 235 -19.02 22.40 -7.94
C LEU A 235 -18.72 23.90 -7.86
N THR A 236 -18.35 24.38 -6.67
CA THR A 236 -18.13 25.80 -6.36
C THR A 236 -16.84 26.03 -5.61
N SER A 237 -16.40 27.29 -5.49
CA SER A 237 -15.30 27.69 -4.61
C SER A 237 -15.71 28.82 -3.67
N LYS A 238 -15.09 28.83 -2.49
CA LYS A 238 -15.18 29.90 -1.50
C LYS A 238 -13.79 30.21 -0.97
N MET A 239 -13.26 31.37 -1.31
CA MET A 239 -11.91 31.78 -0.97
C MET A 239 -11.95 33.05 -0.15
N GLU A 240 -11.04 33.17 0.81
CA GLU A 240 -10.79 34.42 1.52
C GLU A 240 -10.09 35.43 0.62
N ASP A 241 -10.39 36.71 0.75
CA ASP A 241 -9.74 37.75 -0.01
C ASP A 241 -8.26 37.88 0.34
N GLN A 242 -7.39 38.00 -0.68
CA GLN A 242 -5.94 38.23 -0.52
C GLN A 242 -5.19 37.09 0.21
N LEU A 243 -5.37 35.85 -0.25
CA LEU A 243 -4.56 34.74 0.25
C LEU A 243 -3.06 34.97 -0.02
N PRO A 244 -2.17 34.75 0.98
CA PRO A 244 -0.73 34.81 0.77
C PRO A 244 -0.24 33.69 -0.18
N SER A 245 0.98 33.87 -0.72
CA SER A 245 1.63 32.80 -1.50
C SER A 245 2.13 31.68 -0.59
N ILE A 246 2.14 30.46 -1.11
CA ILE A 246 2.78 29.28 -0.52
C ILE A 246 3.98 28.83 -1.36
N GLU A 247 4.99 28.23 -0.73
CA GLU A 247 6.15 27.69 -1.46
C GLU A 247 6.00 26.18 -1.67
N VAL A 248 5.55 25.80 -2.87
CA VAL A 248 5.16 24.41 -3.16
C VAL A 248 5.54 23.99 -4.58
N ASP A 249 5.57 22.68 -4.80
CA ASP A 249 5.56 22.12 -6.14
C ASP A 249 4.12 22.14 -6.69
N ARG A 250 3.88 23.03 -7.66
CA ARG A 250 2.56 23.26 -8.27
C ARG A 250 1.93 21.98 -8.79
N SER A 251 2.71 21.13 -9.44
CA SER A 251 2.21 19.90 -10.05
C SER A 251 1.72 18.90 -9.00
N ARG A 252 2.41 18.84 -7.87
CA ARG A 252 2.08 17.92 -6.77
C ARG A 252 0.87 18.41 -5.98
N ILE A 253 0.74 19.71 -5.72
CA ILE A 253 -0.46 20.23 -5.05
C ILE A 253 -1.69 20.16 -5.98
N ALA A 254 -1.52 20.39 -7.30
CA ALA A 254 -2.58 20.13 -8.27
C ALA A 254 -3.06 18.66 -8.21
N GLN A 255 -2.15 17.71 -8.12
CA GLN A 255 -2.46 16.29 -7.97
C GLN A 255 -3.25 15.98 -6.69
N VAL A 256 -2.89 16.63 -5.56
CA VAL A 256 -3.65 16.52 -4.30
C VAL A 256 -5.08 17.02 -4.47
N LEU A 257 -5.26 18.23 -5.03
CA LEU A 257 -6.58 18.81 -5.26
C LEU A 257 -7.42 17.96 -6.22
N ASP A 258 -6.84 17.50 -7.33
CA ASP A 258 -7.53 16.63 -8.29
C ASP A 258 -8.00 15.32 -7.64
N ASN A 259 -7.16 14.70 -6.79
CA ASN A 259 -7.54 13.48 -6.07
C ASN A 259 -8.68 13.72 -5.08
N LEU A 260 -8.67 14.83 -4.33
CA LEU A 260 -9.72 15.14 -3.37
C LEU A 260 -11.05 15.47 -4.06
N VAL A 261 -11.02 16.27 -5.14
CA VAL A 261 -12.22 16.60 -5.92
C VAL A 261 -12.77 15.37 -6.64
N ASP A 262 -11.91 14.53 -7.22
CA ASP A 262 -12.30 13.28 -7.88
C ASP A 262 -13.01 12.34 -6.89
N ASN A 263 -12.49 12.22 -5.67
CA ASN A 263 -13.14 11.47 -4.60
C ASN A 263 -14.52 12.06 -4.26
N ALA A 264 -14.63 13.37 -4.05
CA ALA A 264 -15.91 14.01 -3.75
C ALA A 264 -16.94 13.74 -4.87
N VAL A 265 -16.56 13.90 -6.16
CA VAL A 265 -17.47 13.63 -7.30
C VAL A 265 -17.87 12.16 -7.37
N LYS A 266 -16.98 11.21 -7.02
CA LYS A 266 -17.27 9.76 -7.03
C LYS A 266 -18.30 9.34 -5.99
N PHE A 267 -18.25 9.94 -4.82
CA PHE A 267 -19.13 9.54 -3.71
C PHE A 267 -20.40 10.38 -3.58
N CYS A 268 -20.48 11.56 -4.24
CA CYS A 268 -21.66 12.36 -4.32
C CYS A 268 -22.71 11.80 -5.28
N SER A 269 -23.98 12.05 -4.96
CA SER A 269 -25.15 11.74 -5.78
C SER A 269 -25.64 13.00 -6.53
N ALA A 270 -26.61 12.83 -7.42
CA ALA A 270 -27.26 13.97 -8.08
C ALA A 270 -27.86 14.96 -7.07
N ASN A 271 -27.71 16.25 -7.33
CA ASN A 271 -28.10 17.39 -6.48
C ASN A 271 -27.24 17.59 -5.21
N ASP A 272 -26.19 16.81 -5.01
CA ASP A 272 -25.18 17.11 -3.99
C ASP A 272 -24.30 18.31 -4.42
N THR A 273 -23.60 18.89 -3.45
CA THR A 273 -22.73 20.06 -3.66
C THR A 273 -21.30 19.73 -3.24
N ILE A 274 -20.33 20.27 -3.98
CA ILE A 274 -18.91 20.21 -3.62
C ILE A 274 -18.39 21.65 -3.60
N THR A 275 -17.76 22.03 -2.49
CA THR A 275 -17.16 23.35 -2.31
C THR A 275 -15.69 23.24 -2.00
N ILE A 276 -14.83 23.86 -2.79
CA ILE A 276 -13.41 24.01 -2.48
C ILE A 276 -13.25 25.34 -1.76
N SER A 277 -12.70 25.32 -0.53
CA SER A 277 -12.44 26.56 0.20
C SER A 277 -10.96 26.73 0.52
N ALA A 278 -10.53 27.99 0.62
CA ALA A 278 -9.20 28.36 1.07
C ALA A 278 -9.26 29.57 1.97
N GLN A 279 -8.57 29.50 3.11
CA GLN A 279 -8.50 30.57 4.12
C GLN A 279 -7.13 30.57 4.82
N VAL A 280 -6.79 31.66 5.45
CA VAL A 280 -5.59 31.76 6.29
C VAL A 280 -5.92 31.26 7.71
N GLU A 281 -5.13 30.31 8.21
CA GLU A 281 -5.18 29.86 9.60
C GLU A 281 -3.81 30.01 10.25
N GLN A 282 -3.64 31.05 11.07
CA GLN A 282 -2.34 31.38 11.69
C GLN A 282 -1.22 31.63 10.67
N ASP A 283 -0.26 30.72 10.60
CA ASP A 283 0.89 30.78 9.70
C ASP A 283 0.74 29.86 8.47
N ASP A 284 -0.44 29.25 8.28
CA ASP A 284 -0.72 28.28 7.24
C ASP A 284 -1.88 28.75 6.34
N ILE A 285 -1.93 28.23 5.13
CA ILE A 285 -3.15 28.25 4.31
C ILE A 285 -3.86 26.93 4.51
N PHE A 286 -5.10 27.02 4.99
CA PHE A 286 -6.03 25.89 5.11
C PHE A 286 -6.84 25.80 3.82
N ILE A 287 -6.78 24.64 3.17
CA ILE A 287 -7.54 24.33 1.95
C ILE A 287 -8.43 23.12 2.22
N SER A 288 -9.71 23.21 1.89
CA SER A 288 -10.63 22.08 2.05
C SER A 288 -11.47 21.82 0.81
N VAL A 289 -11.81 20.55 0.60
CA VAL A 289 -12.79 20.06 -0.36
C VAL A 289 -13.92 19.45 0.46
N SER A 290 -15.05 20.16 0.54
CA SER A 290 -16.21 19.77 1.30
C SER A 290 -17.30 19.26 0.37
N ASP A 291 -17.85 18.09 0.64
CA ASP A 291 -18.95 17.47 -0.09
C ASP A 291 -20.20 17.31 0.79
N SER A 292 -21.37 17.13 0.18
CA SER A 292 -22.63 16.79 0.86
C SER A 292 -23.01 15.31 0.68
N GLY A 293 -22.05 14.45 0.43
CA GLY A 293 -22.19 13.01 0.22
C GLY A 293 -22.55 12.22 1.49
N PRO A 294 -22.28 10.92 1.54
CA PRO A 294 -22.72 10.03 2.64
C PRO A 294 -21.97 10.23 3.96
N GLY A 295 -20.82 10.93 3.98
CA GLY A 295 -19.96 11.03 5.16
C GLY A 295 -19.08 9.79 5.38
N LEU A 296 -18.31 9.76 6.46
CA LEU A 296 -17.40 8.68 6.86
C LEU A 296 -17.84 8.08 8.20
N THR A 297 -17.62 6.78 8.39
CA THR A 297 -17.81 6.12 9.69
C THR A 297 -16.58 6.32 10.59
N GLU A 298 -16.72 6.13 11.91
CA GLU A 298 -15.59 6.21 12.84
C GLU A 298 -14.43 5.28 12.44
N ASN A 299 -14.74 4.06 12.01
CA ASN A 299 -13.74 3.09 11.55
C ASN A 299 -13.04 3.51 10.26
N ASP A 300 -13.67 4.36 9.42
CA ASP A 300 -13.04 4.85 8.19
C ASP A 300 -11.92 5.85 8.50
N PHE A 301 -12.06 6.68 9.54
CA PHE A 301 -11.05 7.70 9.90
C PHE A 301 -9.69 7.08 10.24
N ASP A 302 -9.66 5.95 10.95
CA ASP A 302 -8.43 5.25 11.34
C ASP A 302 -7.66 4.68 10.13
N GLN A 303 -8.36 4.45 9.02
CA GLN A 303 -7.80 3.80 7.83
C GLN A 303 -7.65 4.73 6.63
N LEU A 304 -8.14 5.97 6.72
CA LEU A 304 -8.36 6.89 5.61
C LEU A 304 -7.12 7.10 4.72
N PHE A 305 -5.95 7.24 5.33
CA PHE A 305 -4.69 7.50 4.64
C PHE A 305 -3.79 6.26 4.54
N LEU A 306 -4.27 5.09 4.95
CA LEU A 306 -3.54 3.83 4.76
C LEU A 306 -3.59 3.40 3.30
N LYS A 307 -2.52 2.78 2.83
CA LYS A 307 -2.47 2.21 1.48
C LYS A 307 -3.52 1.11 1.35
N HIS A 308 -4.27 1.13 0.25
CA HIS A 308 -5.32 0.15 -0.06
C HIS A 308 -6.46 0.07 0.98
N ALA A 309 -6.71 1.15 1.72
CA ALA A 309 -7.83 1.22 2.64
C ALA A 309 -9.16 0.94 1.91
N LYS A 310 -9.97 0.05 2.47
CA LYS A 310 -11.34 -0.21 2.02
C LYS A 310 -12.29 0.53 2.94
N LEU A 311 -12.76 1.67 2.48
CA LEU A 311 -13.76 2.45 3.20
C LEU A 311 -15.14 1.84 3.06
N SER A 312 -16.03 2.18 4.01
CA SER A 312 -17.39 1.63 4.08
C SER A 312 -18.25 2.02 2.88
N ASN A 313 -18.02 3.22 2.32
CA ASN A 313 -18.80 3.77 1.22
C ASN A 313 -18.34 3.22 -0.15
N LYS A 314 -19.32 3.04 -1.04
CA LYS A 314 -19.08 2.65 -2.43
C LYS A 314 -19.33 3.83 -3.37
N PRO A 315 -18.53 3.98 -4.46
CA PRO A 315 -18.78 4.97 -5.49
C PRO A 315 -20.19 4.83 -6.10
N THR A 316 -20.84 5.95 -6.42
CA THR A 316 -22.23 5.98 -6.87
C THR A 316 -22.47 5.31 -8.23
N ASN A 317 -21.47 5.30 -9.13
CA ASN A 317 -21.56 4.72 -10.48
C ASN A 317 -20.64 3.50 -10.69
N ASN A 318 -20.33 2.74 -9.65
CA ASN A 318 -19.39 1.60 -9.74
C ASN A 318 -17.99 2.01 -10.28
N GLU A 319 -17.60 3.26 -10.10
CA GLU A 319 -16.33 3.80 -10.58
C GLU A 319 -15.14 3.10 -9.91
N PRO A 320 -14.08 2.78 -10.66
CA PRO A 320 -12.93 2.10 -10.07
C PRO A 320 -12.23 3.00 -9.05
N HIS A 321 -11.91 2.45 -7.90
CA HIS A 321 -11.12 3.10 -6.85
C HIS A 321 -10.00 2.18 -6.39
N THR A 322 -8.81 2.71 -6.14
CA THR A 322 -7.61 1.94 -5.82
C THR A 322 -7.26 1.96 -4.34
N GLY A 323 -7.87 2.86 -3.57
CA GLY A 323 -7.45 3.11 -2.19
C GLY A 323 -6.04 3.71 -2.05
N LEU A 324 -5.43 4.20 -3.14
CA LEU A 324 -4.11 4.82 -3.14
C LEU A 324 -4.17 6.35 -3.14
N GLY A 325 -5.24 6.96 -3.65
CA GLY A 325 -5.32 8.42 -3.84
C GLY A 325 -5.07 9.20 -2.56
N LEU A 326 -5.74 8.86 -1.46
CA LEU A 326 -5.59 9.57 -0.18
C LEU A 326 -4.21 9.31 0.47
N SER A 327 -3.66 8.11 0.35
CA SER A 327 -2.30 7.84 0.84
C SER A 327 -1.24 8.61 0.07
N ILE A 328 -1.42 8.83 -1.23
CA ILE A 328 -0.57 9.70 -2.07
C ILE A 328 -0.73 11.16 -1.63
N CYS A 329 -1.97 11.64 -1.40
CA CYS A 329 -2.21 12.98 -0.89
C CYS A 329 -1.46 13.23 0.44
N LYS A 330 -1.56 12.30 1.38
CA LYS A 330 -0.85 12.38 2.67
C LYS A 330 0.65 12.54 2.47
N GLN A 331 1.24 11.70 1.64
CA GLN A 331 2.67 11.72 1.37
C GLN A 331 3.13 13.01 0.69
N LEU A 332 2.36 13.51 -0.28
CA LEU A 332 2.70 14.77 -0.97
C LEU A 332 2.60 15.96 -0.03
N ILE A 333 1.60 16.01 0.85
CA ILE A 333 1.46 17.07 1.84
C ILE A 333 2.56 17.01 2.89
N ASP A 334 2.92 15.80 3.38
CA ASP A 334 4.05 15.63 4.32
C ASP A 334 5.38 16.12 3.73
N LEU A 335 5.66 15.86 2.46
CA LEU A 335 6.85 16.38 1.75
C LEU A 335 6.85 17.91 1.64
N HIS A 336 5.68 18.54 1.67
CA HIS A 336 5.55 20.00 1.70
C HIS A 336 5.52 20.57 3.13
N GLU A 337 5.81 19.73 4.15
CA GLU A 337 5.79 20.12 5.57
C GLU A 337 4.40 20.57 6.03
N GLY A 338 3.36 20.06 5.37
CA GLY A 338 1.96 20.37 5.64
C GLY A 338 1.27 19.29 6.47
N GLU A 339 -0.01 19.51 6.73
CA GLU A 339 -0.90 18.58 7.43
C GLU A 339 -2.12 18.28 6.56
N ILE A 340 -2.63 17.04 6.58
CA ILE A 340 -3.85 16.63 5.87
C ILE A 340 -4.75 15.83 6.80
N GLY A 341 -6.06 16.03 6.67
CA GLY A 341 -7.05 15.33 7.46
C GLY A 341 -8.42 15.31 6.80
N ALA A 342 -9.40 14.77 7.53
CA ALA A 342 -10.79 14.80 7.13
C ALA A 342 -11.69 14.97 8.36
N MET A 343 -12.90 15.48 8.15
CA MET A 343 -13.96 15.58 9.16
C MET A 343 -15.32 15.41 8.50
N ASN A 344 -16.29 14.87 9.22
CA ASN A 344 -17.65 14.90 8.74
C ASN A 344 -18.26 16.31 8.96
N ASN A 345 -19.04 16.74 8.00
CA ASN A 345 -19.78 18.00 8.10
C ASN A 345 -20.93 17.87 9.10
N SER A 346 -21.36 19.00 9.69
CA SER A 346 -22.44 19.03 10.69
C SER A 346 -23.77 18.48 10.17
N ASP A 347 -24.08 18.72 8.92
CA ASP A 347 -25.35 18.31 8.32
C ASP A 347 -25.21 16.97 7.58
N LYS A 348 -24.37 16.92 6.56
CA LYS A 348 -24.14 15.74 5.73
C LYS A 348 -22.83 15.88 4.96
N GLY A 349 -22.12 14.76 4.73
CA GLY A 349 -20.93 14.71 3.89
C GLY A 349 -19.63 14.82 4.64
N THR A 350 -18.55 14.97 3.89
CA THR A 350 -17.17 14.99 4.39
C THR A 350 -16.43 16.23 3.90
N SER A 351 -15.57 16.77 4.74
CA SER A 351 -14.55 17.75 4.35
C SER A 351 -13.18 17.12 4.47
N PHE A 352 -12.52 16.92 3.34
CA PHE A 352 -11.09 16.65 3.29
C PHE A 352 -10.33 17.97 3.27
N TRP A 353 -9.34 18.11 4.10
CA TRP A 353 -8.60 19.34 4.24
C TRP A 353 -7.09 19.11 4.31
N PHE A 354 -6.32 20.11 3.92
CA PHE A 354 -4.88 20.15 4.15
C PHE A 354 -4.42 21.57 4.44
N LYS A 355 -3.29 21.67 5.16
CA LYS A 355 -2.62 22.92 5.54
C LYS A 355 -1.24 22.95 4.92
N LEU A 356 -0.85 24.12 4.45
CA LEU A 356 0.48 24.37 3.89
C LEU A 356 1.05 25.67 4.47
N PRO A 357 2.36 25.70 4.84
CA PRO A 357 2.97 26.90 5.42
C PRO A 357 2.96 28.06 4.42
N VAL A 358 2.62 29.25 4.94
CA VAL A 358 2.69 30.51 4.18
C VAL A 358 4.16 30.82 3.84
N PHE A 359 4.39 31.21 2.59
CA PHE A 359 5.72 31.67 2.18
C PHE A 359 6.08 32.98 2.90
N LYS A 360 7.01 32.90 3.85
CA LYS A 360 7.59 34.07 4.52
C LYS A 360 8.86 34.46 3.78
N LEU A 361 8.91 35.65 3.15
CA LEU A 361 10.17 36.24 2.68
C LEU A 361 11.12 36.28 3.88
N LYS A 362 12.24 35.54 3.82
CA LYS A 362 13.33 35.73 4.78
C LYS A 362 13.82 37.18 4.61
N THR A 363 13.45 38.05 5.52
CA THR A 363 14.09 39.35 5.67
C THR A 363 15.56 39.08 6.01
N VAL A 364 16.47 39.41 5.09
CA VAL A 364 17.91 39.33 5.26
C VAL A 364 18.38 40.43 6.19
#